data_16c47cf8c99333deb8dafd40c41ccd25
#
_entry.id   16c47cf8c99333deb8dafd40c41ccd25
#
_cell.length_a   1.000
_cell.length_b   1.000
_cell.length_c   1.000
_cell.angle_alpha   90.00
_cell.angle_beta   90.00
_cell.angle_gamma   90.00
#
_symmetry.space_group_name_H-M   'P 1'
#
loop_
_entity.id
_entity.type
_entity.pdbx_description
1 polymer ?
#
loop_
_entity_poly.entity_id
_entity_poly.type
_entity_poly.pdbx_seq_one_letter_code
_entity_poly.pdbx_strand_id
1 'polypeptide(L)'
;RTGALYHDIGKLKNPAFFTENQSGFNPHTPLSFEQSAQIVISHVNDGLKMADKLRLPQAIKDFISTHHGHGKAKFFYNSFCNKYPDQPVDESKFTYPGPNPFTKETGILMMADAVEAASRSLKEYTNESISQLVNRIIDSQVADGLLRDTPLSFRDVETIKATFIEKLKTIYHTRISYPELNKNGKNDNSDEKRQ
;
A
#
# COMPACT_ATOMS: atom_id res chain seq x y z
N ARG A 1 -16.65 -2.10 -0.56
CA ARG A 1 -16.02 -2.64 -1.79
C ARG A 1 -15.84 -1.57 -2.85
N THR A 2 -16.90 -0.82 -3.23
CA THR A 2 -16.84 0.18 -4.31
C THR A 2 -15.81 1.29 -4.00
N GLY A 3 -15.80 1.84 -2.79
CA GLY A 3 -14.80 2.83 -2.38
C GLY A 3 -13.36 2.32 -2.57
N ALA A 4 -13.08 1.08 -2.14
CA ALA A 4 -11.77 0.46 -2.33
C ALA A 4 -11.39 0.24 -3.81
N LEU A 5 -12.37 0.13 -4.71
CA LEU A 5 -12.11 0.00 -6.16
C LEU A 5 -11.71 1.33 -6.79
N TYR A 6 -12.28 2.44 -6.30
CA TYR A 6 -12.13 3.75 -6.95
C TYR A 6 -11.16 4.70 -6.23
N HIS A 7 -10.69 4.38 -5.01
CA HIS A 7 -9.88 5.32 -4.22
C HIS A 7 -8.64 5.84 -4.97
N ASP A 8 -8.07 4.99 -5.80
CA ASP A 8 -6.83 5.22 -6.57
C ASP A 8 -7.06 5.56 -8.05
N ILE A 9 -8.30 5.87 -8.47
CA ILE A 9 -8.62 6.11 -9.90
C ILE A 9 -7.73 7.21 -10.52
N GLY A 10 -7.26 8.15 -9.73
CA GLY A 10 -6.38 9.23 -10.19
C GLY A 10 -5.00 8.78 -10.68
N LYS A 11 -4.54 7.60 -10.27
CA LYS A 11 -3.29 7.00 -10.78
C LYS A 11 -3.32 6.77 -12.29
N LEU A 12 -4.52 6.65 -12.88
CA LEU A 12 -4.70 6.52 -14.33
C LEU A 12 -4.18 7.70 -15.14
N LYS A 13 -3.99 8.88 -14.52
CA LYS A 13 -3.44 10.05 -15.20
C LYS A 13 -1.95 9.91 -15.49
N ASN A 14 -1.21 9.36 -14.53
CA ASN A 14 0.25 9.17 -14.63
C ASN A 14 0.65 7.75 -14.17
N PRO A 15 0.17 6.70 -14.83
CA PRO A 15 0.26 5.32 -14.30
C PRO A 15 1.70 4.84 -14.11
N ALA A 16 2.64 5.24 -14.98
CA ALA A 16 4.04 4.82 -14.92
C ALA A 16 4.79 5.27 -13.65
N PHE A 17 4.28 6.29 -12.94
CA PHE A 17 4.87 6.77 -11.70
C PHE A 17 4.53 5.90 -10.47
N PHE A 18 3.62 4.95 -10.60
CA PHE A 18 3.21 4.05 -9.51
C PHE A 18 3.86 2.68 -9.69
N THR A 19 4.46 2.17 -8.62
CA THR A 19 5.31 0.97 -8.62
C THR A 19 4.63 -0.25 -9.25
N GLU A 20 3.32 -0.39 -9.03
CA GLU A 20 2.52 -1.49 -9.59
C GLU A 20 2.42 -1.49 -11.11
N ASN A 21 2.71 -0.35 -11.76
CA ASN A 21 2.63 -0.17 -13.22
C ASN A 21 4.01 0.04 -13.87
N GLN A 22 5.09 0.01 -13.10
CA GLN A 22 6.45 0.19 -13.65
C GLN A 22 6.93 -1.09 -14.33
N SER A 23 7.48 -0.94 -15.53
CA SER A 23 8.10 -2.01 -16.30
C SER A 23 9.46 -1.55 -16.83
N GLY A 24 10.54 -1.96 -16.17
CA GLY A 24 11.93 -1.76 -16.65
C GLY A 24 12.50 -0.35 -16.59
N PHE A 25 11.69 0.70 -16.50
CA PHE A 25 12.10 2.10 -16.37
C PHE A 25 11.39 2.75 -15.19
N ASN A 26 12.17 3.45 -14.34
CA ASN A 26 11.64 4.23 -13.23
C ASN A 26 11.59 5.73 -13.61
N PRO A 27 10.42 6.32 -13.86
CA PRO A 27 10.28 7.71 -14.27
C PRO A 27 10.67 8.73 -13.18
N HIS A 28 10.83 8.29 -11.93
CA HIS A 28 11.32 9.13 -10.84
C HIS A 28 12.83 9.39 -10.90
N THR A 29 13.60 8.60 -11.66
CA THR A 29 15.08 8.70 -11.69
C THR A 29 15.60 10.11 -12.02
N PRO A 30 15.06 10.85 -13.01
CA PRO A 30 15.54 12.20 -13.33
C PRO A 30 14.97 13.30 -12.42
N LEU A 31 14.05 12.99 -11.50
CA LEU A 31 13.31 13.97 -10.71
C LEU A 31 13.90 14.15 -9.32
N SER A 32 13.67 15.32 -8.71
CA SER A 32 13.91 15.50 -7.27
C SER A 32 12.90 14.71 -6.44
N PHE A 33 13.20 14.50 -5.15
CA PHE A 33 12.27 13.82 -4.24
C PHE A 33 10.97 14.60 -4.09
N GLU A 34 11.04 15.93 -4.04
CA GLU A 34 9.86 16.80 -3.96
C GLU A 34 9.00 16.69 -5.23
N GLN A 35 9.63 16.73 -6.42
CA GLN A 35 8.91 16.56 -7.69
C GLN A 35 8.22 15.20 -7.75
N SER A 36 8.93 14.16 -7.37
CA SER A 36 8.40 12.79 -7.31
C SER A 36 7.23 12.69 -6.33
N ALA A 37 7.37 13.27 -5.13
CA ALA A 37 6.29 13.29 -4.13
C ALA A 37 5.06 14.02 -4.66
N GLN A 38 5.22 15.20 -5.28
CA GLN A 38 4.11 15.98 -5.82
C GLN A 38 3.36 15.25 -6.94
N ILE A 39 4.06 14.51 -7.80
CA ILE A 39 3.43 13.69 -8.84
C ILE A 39 2.58 12.59 -8.20
N VAL A 40 3.14 11.88 -7.21
CA VAL A 40 2.40 10.83 -6.50
C VAL A 40 1.21 11.41 -5.74
N ILE A 41 1.40 12.50 -4.99
CA ILE A 41 0.34 13.17 -4.23
C ILE A 41 -0.80 13.65 -5.13
N SER A 42 -0.49 14.09 -6.35
CA SER A 42 -1.49 14.63 -7.27
C SER A 42 -2.61 13.65 -7.63
N HIS A 43 -2.40 12.31 -7.48
CA HIS A 43 -3.42 11.33 -7.83
C HIS A 43 -4.72 11.51 -7.04
N VAL A 44 -4.66 12.03 -5.81
CA VAL A 44 -5.86 12.31 -5.02
C VAL A 44 -6.73 13.36 -5.70
N ASN A 45 -6.13 14.51 -6.06
CA ASN A 45 -6.83 15.58 -6.75
C ASN A 45 -7.27 15.19 -8.17
N ASP A 46 -6.45 14.43 -8.87
CA ASP A 46 -6.79 13.94 -10.21
C ASP A 46 -7.92 12.91 -10.15
N GLY A 47 -7.93 12.07 -9.11
CA GLY A 47 -9.01 11.14 -8.83
C GLY A 47 -10.34 11.85 -8.55
N LEU A 48 -10.32 12.92 -7.74
CA LEU A 48 -11.51 13.74 -7.47
C LEU A 48 -12.06 14.38 -8.75
N LYS A 49 -11.18 14.95 -9.60
CA LYS A 49 -11.59 15.52 -10.91
C LYS A 49 -12.23 14.44 -11.82
N MET A 50 -11.68 13.24 -11.83
CA MET A 50 -12.25 12.10 -12.57
C MET A 50 -13.62 11.69 -12.00
N ALA A 51 -13.72 11.60 -10.66
CA ALA A 51 -14.97 11.27 -9.98
C ALA A 51 -16.07 12.30 -10.24
N ASP A 52 -15.72 13.59 -10.28
CA ASP A 52 -16.66 14.68 -10.63
C ASP A 52 -17.14 14.55 -12.08
N LYS A 53 -16.21 14.35 -13.01
CA LYS A 53 -16.55 14.14 -14.43
C LYS A 53 -17.46 12.93 -14.65
N LEU A 54 -17.23 11.86 -13.90
CA LEU A 54 -18.04 10.63 -13.94
C LEU A 54 -19.30 10.71 -13.08
N ARG A 55 -19.54 11.83 -12.38
CA ARG A 55 -20.65 12.04 -11.47
C ARG A 55 -20.77 10.96 -10.39
N LEU A 56 -19.62 10.50 -9.87
CA LEU A 56 -19.63 9.51 -8.80
C LEU A 56 -20.26 10.08 -7.52
N PRO A 57 -20.97 9.24 -6.73
CA PRO A 57 -21.56 9.64 -5.46
C PRO A 57 -20.53 10.22 -4.49
N GLN A 58 -20.96 11.16 -3.62
CA GLN A 58 -20.08 11.79 -2.63
C GLN A 58 -19.35 10.76 -1.77
N ALA A 59 -20.02 9.71 -1.33
CA ALA A 59 -19.42 8.63 -0.55
C ALA A 59 -18.20 7.97 -1.24
N ILE A 60 -18.15 7.92 -2.59
CA ILE A 60 -16.98 7.43 -3.31
C ILE A 60 -15.88 8.48 -3.35
N LYS A 61 -16.25 9.76 -3.53
CA LYS A 61 -15.29 10.87 -3.49
C LYS A 61 -14.63 11.00 -2.11
N ASP A 62 -15.38 10.70 -1.04
CA ASP A 62 -14.85 10.69 0.32
C ASP A 62 -13.72 9.65 0.47
N PHE A 63 -13.85 8.46 -0.11
CA PHE A 63 -12.76 7.49 -0.14
C PHE A 63 -11.54 8.00 -0.92
N ILE A 64 -11.75 8.63 -2.06
CA ILE A 64 -10.66 9.20 -2.89
C ILE A 64 -9.91 10.29 -2.12
N SER A 65 -10.65 11.22 -1.47
CA SER A 65 -10.04 12.36 -0.80
C SER A 65 -9.31 12.00 0.50
N THR A 66 -9.77 10.95 1.20
CA THR A 66 -9.35 10.70 2.59
C THR A 66 -8.35 9.57 2.76
N HIS A 67 -8.12 8.71 1.74
CA HIS A 67 -7.35 7.47 1.94
C HIS A 67 -5.87 7.70 2.32
N HIS A 68 -5.32 8.89 2.11
CA HIS A 68 -4.03 9.30 2.63
C HIS A 68 -4.11 10.37 3.72
N GLY A 69 -5.27 11.00 3.90
CA GLY A 69 -5.47 12.09 4.86
C GLY A 69 -4.47 13.22 4.65
N HIS A 70 -3.90 13.72 5.77
CA HIS A 70 -2.75 14.63 5.81
C HIS A 70 -1.43 13.88 6.02
N GLY A 71 -1.37 12.60 5.65
CA GLY A 71 -0.15 11.81 5.72
C GLY A 71 0.94 12.32 4.79
N LYS A 72 2.16 11.81 4.97
CA LYS A 72 3.30 12.14 4.12
C LYS A 72 3.54 11.05 3.07
N ALA A 73 4.03 11.41 1.89
CA ALA A 73 4.63 10.51 0.92
C ALA A 73 5.98 10.01 1.49
N LYS A 74 5.89 9.10 2.51
CA LYS A 74 6.99 8.74 3.42
C LYS A 74 8.25 8.28 2.69
N PHE A 75 8.12 7.57 1.57
CA PHE A 75 9.30 7.12 0.81
C PHE A 75 10.15 8.32 0.35
N PHE A 76 9.54 9.30 -0.28
CA PHE A 76 10.26 10.47 -0.80
C PHE A 76 10.73 11.41 0.31
N TYR A 77 9.90 11.61 1.33
CA TYR A 77 10.24 12.41 2.50
C TYR A 77 11.46 11.84 3.22
N ASN A 78 11.45 10.55 3.55
CA ASN A 78 12.56 9.91 4.23
C ASN A 78 13.82 9.87 3.35
N SER A 79 13.66 9.66 2.04
CA SER A 79 14.79 9.69 1.10
C SER A 79 15.43 11.08 1.02
N PHE A 80 14.63 12.15 1.07
CA PHE A 80 15.12 13.52 1.13
C PHE A 80 15.91 13.76 2.43
N CYS A 81 15.31 13.47 3.58
CA CYS A 81 15.96 13.67 4.89
C CYS A 81 17.25 12.86 5.03
N ASN A 82 17.28 11.62 4.55
CA ASN A 82 18.47 10.77 4.60
C ASN A 82 19.59 11.26 3.69
N LYS A 83 19.23 11.81 2.52
CA LYS A 83 20.24 12.32 1.56
C LYS A 83 20.77 13.70 1.92
N TYR A 84 19.93 14.50 2.58
CA TYR A 84 20.23 15.90 2.90
C TYR A 84 19.96 16.18 4.40
N PRO A 85 20.72 15.56 5.32
CA PRO A 85 20.42 15.63 6.76
C PRO A 85 20.52 17.04 7.34
N ASP A 86 21.34 17.90 6.74
CA ASP A 86 21.58 19.26 7.22
C ASP A 86 20.71 20.31 6.49
N GLN A 87 19.85 19.90 5.55
CA GLN A 87 19.00 20.82 4.83
C GLN A 87 17.60 20.89 5.46
N PRO A 88 17.02 22.10 5.63
CA PRO A 88 15.64 22.23 6.06
C PRO A 88 14.70 21.61 5.01
N VAL A 89 13.77 20.79 5.46
CA VAL A 89 12.76 20.17 4.60
C VAL A 89 11.47 20.98 4.62
N ASP A 90 10.94 21.30 3.42
CA ASP A 90 9.59 21.82 3.28
C ASP A 90 8.61 20.65 3.29
N GLU A 91 8.09 20.32 4.47
CA GLU A 91 7.18 19.20 4.66
C GLU A 91 5.90 19.29 3.81
N SER A 92 5.48 20.50 3.45
CA SER A 92 4.27 20.71 2.65
C SER A 92 4.36 20.06 1.27
N LYS A 93 5.58 19.94 0.73
CA LYS A 93 5.83 19.27 -0.55
C LYS A 93 5.67 17.76 -0.51
N PHE A 94 5.67 17.18 0.68
CA PHE A 94 5.53 15.74 0.88
C PHE A 94 4.21 15.35 1.54
N THR A 95 3.35 16.31 1.89
CA THR A 95 2.11 16.11 2.63
C THR A 95 0.92 16.04 1.70
N TYR A 96 0.07 15.04 1.86
CA TYR A 96 -1.19 14.91 1.15
C TYR A 96 -2.18 16.00 1.57
N PRO A 97 -3.09 16.45 0.66
CA PRO A 97 -3.97 17.60 0.92
C PRO A 97 -5.05 17.32 1.96
N GLY A 98 -5.32 16.06 2.29
CA GLY A 98 -6.43 15.68 3.15
C GLY A 98 -7.79 15.72 2.43
N PRO A 99 -8.89 15.74 3.19
CA PRO A 99 -8.97 15.66 4.65
C PRO A 99 -8.60 14.31 5.24
N ASN A 100 -8.41 14.24 6.56
CA ASN A 100 -8.34 12.95 7.25
C ASN A 100 -9.66 12.18 7.14
N PRO A 101 -9.65 10.84 7.24
CA PRO A 101 -10.87 10.04 7.23
C PRO A 101 -11.76 10.41 8.41
N PHE A 102 -13.07 10.48 8.15
CA PHE A 102 -14.09 10.91 9.12
C PHE A 102 -15.25 9.93 9.27
N THR A 103 -15.21 8.79 8.56
CA THR A 103 -16.11 7.66 8.79
C THR A 103 -15.29 6.41 9.12
N LYS A 104 -15.93 5.40 9.74
CA LYS A 104 -15.26 4.11 10.00
C LYS A 104 -14.74 3.49 8.71
N GLU A 105 -15.54 3.53 7.65
CA GLU A 105 -15.22 2.92 6.37
C GLU A 105 -14.02 3.59 5.70
N THR A 106 -13.94 4.92 5.72
CA THR A 106 -12.79 5.66 5.16
C THR A 106 -11.53 5.44 5.98
N GLY A 107 -11.63 5.38 7.32
CA GLY A 107 -10.50 5.05 8.19
C GLY A 107 -9.99 3.61 7.98
N ILE A 108 -10.91 2.65 7.84
CA ILE A 108 -10.54 1.26 7.54
C ILE A 108 -9.84 1.17 6.18
N LEU A 109 -10.29 1.93 5.17
CA LEU A 109 -9.63 1.93 3.87
C LEU A 109 -8.22 2.50 3.96
N MET A 110 -8.02 3.63 4.65
CA MET A 110 -6.68 4.21 4.86
C MET A 110 -5.72 3.20 5.49
N MET A 111 -6.16 2.49 6.53
CA MET A 111 -5.35 1.46 7.18
C MET A 111 -5.07 0.28 6.23
N ALA A 112 -6.08 -0.17 5.49
CA ALA A 112 -5.96 -1.31 4.58
C ALA A 112 -5.01 -1.04 3.43
N ASP A 113 -5.11 0.14 2.80
CA ASP A 113 -4.25 0.56 1.71
C ASP A 113 -2.78 0.63 2.16
N ALA A 114 -2.51 1.30 3.27
CA ALA A 114 -1.16 1.42 3.80
C ALA A 114 -0.54 0.06 4.19
N VAL A 115 -1.34 -0.84 4.80
CA VAL A 115 -0.90 -2.19 5.17
C VAL A 115 -0.65 -3.03 3.92
N GLU A 116 -1.53 -2.97 2.92
CA GLU A 116 -1.37 -3.71 1.66
C GLU A 116 -0.11 -3.28 0.92
N ALA A 117 0.08 -1.95 0.74
CA ALA A 117 1.25 -1.40 0.08
C ALA A 117 2.56 -1.79 0.80
N ALA A 118 2.60 -1.68 2.12
CA ALA A 118 3.76 -2.04 2.92
C ALA A 118 4.04 -3.56 2.89
N SER A 119 3.01 -4.39 2.80
CA SER A 119 3.14 -5.85 2.79
C SER A 119 3.91 -6.38 1.58
N ARG A 120 3.88 -5.65 0.45
CA ARG A 120 4.62 -6.01 -0.77
C ARG A 120 6.14 -5.96 -0.60
N SER A 121 6.63 -5.24 0.41
CA SER A 121 8.06 -5.11 0.69
C SER A 121 8.59 -6.11 1.73
N LEU A 122 7.74 -6.98 2.27
CA LEU A 122 8.17 -8.04 3.17
C LEU A 122 9.05 -9.05 2.43
N LYS A 123 10.18 -9.38 3.02
CA LYS A 123 11.09 -10.42 2.49
C LYS A 123 10.57 -11.82 2.77
N GLU A 124 9.92 -11.99 3.93
CA GLU A 124 9.36 -13.25 4.40
C GLU A 124 7.98 -12.99 5.00
N TYR A 125 7.05 -13.89 4.74
CA TYR A 125 5.66 -13.78 5.18
C TYR A 125 5.39 -14.70 6.38
N THR A 126 6.18 -14.53 7.45
CA THR A 126 5.97 -15.24 8.72
C THR A 126 4.84 -14.58 9.51
N ASN A 127 4.29 -15.32 10.49
CA ASN A 127 3.29 -14.75 11.41
C ASN A 127 3.80 -13.51 12.13
N GLU A 128 5.07 -13.55 12.51
CA GLU A 128 5.77 -12.47 13.24
C GLU A 128 5.94 -11.24 12.35
N SER A 129 6.46 -11.42 11.13
CA SER A 129 6.71 -10.30 10.20
C SER A 129 5.42 -9.61 9.78
N ILE A 130 4.36 -10.37 9.51
CA ILE A 130 3.04 -9.84 9.18
C ILE A 130 2.46 -9.06 10.37
N SER A 131 2.49 -9.65 11.59
CA SER A 131 1.97 -8.99 12.78
C SER A 131 2.71 -7.69 13.10
N GLN A 132 4.04 -7.71 13.04
CA GLN A 132 4.88 -6.53 13.26
C GLN A 132 4.59 -5.44 12.23
N LEU A 133 4.43 -5.80 10.95
CA LEU A 133 4.10 -4.86 9.89
C LEU A 133 2.77 -4.16 10.15
N VAL A 134 1.70 -4.94 10.38
CA VAL A 134 0.34 -4.41 10.57
C VAL A 134 0.31 -3.47 11.78
N ASN A 135 0.86 -3.90 12.93
CA ASN A 135 0.91 -3.08 14.13
C ASN A 135 1.69 -1.78 13.87
N ARG A 136 2.90 -1.86 13.32
CA ARG A 136 3.72 -0.69 13.05
C ARG A 136 3.03 0.34 12.15
N ILE A 137 2.36 -0.11 11.08
CA ILE A 137 1.70 0.79 10.14
C ILE A 137 0.51 1.47 10.79
N ILE A 138 -0.37 0.72 11.43
CA ILE A 138 -1.59 1.27 12.03
C ILE A 138 -1.24 2.15 13.24
N ASP A 139 -0.31 1.73 14.11
CA ASP A 139 0.12 2.53 15.26
C ASP A 139 0.76 3.85 14.82
N SER A 140 1.54 3.85 13.73
CA SER A 140 2.06 5.09 13.15
C SER A 140 0.93 6.01 12.67
N GLN A 141 -0.12 5.50 12.01
CA GLN A 141 -1.25 6.32 11.57
C GLN A 141 -2.03 6.91 12.76
N VAL A 142 -2.18 6.15 13.84
CA VAL A 142 -2.80 6.64 15.09
C VAL A 142 -1.92 7.71 15.73
N ALA A 143 -0.61 7.48 15.86
CA ALA A 143 0.34 8.42 16.47
C ALA A 143 0.47 9.72 15.65
N ASP A 144 0.44 9.61 14.31
CA ASP A 144 0.45 10.75 13.40
C ASP A 144 -0.89 11.53 13.40
N GLY A 145 -1.90 11.08 14.17
CA GLY A 145 -3.22 11.70 14.30
C GLY A 145 -4.08 11.62 13.05
N LEU A 146 -3.77 10.74 12.11
CA LEU A 146 -4.49 10.61 10.84
C LEU A 146 -5.91 10.05 11.01
N LEU A 147 -6.17 9.34 12.11
CA LEU A 147 -7.46 8.72 12.41
C LEU A 147 -8.27 9.49 13.48
N ARG A 148 -7.83 10.70 13.87
CA ARG A 148 -8.47 11.47 14.97
C ARG A 148 -9.93 11.80 14.74
N ASP A 149 -10.32 12.01 13.46
CA ASP A 149 -11.66 12.43 13.08
C ASP A 149 -12.57 11.21 12.77
N THR A 150 -12.03 9.99 12.87
CA THR A 150 -12.74 8.74 12.63
C THR A 150 -13.43 8.27 13.92
N PRO A 151 -14.72 7.88 13.88
CA PRO A 151 -15.42 7.39 15.07
C PRO A 151 -15.06 5.92 15.40
N LEU A 152 -13.76 5.62 15.45
CA LEU A 152 -13.21 4.32 15.84
C LEU A 152 -12.81 4.34 17.30
N SER A 153 -13.23 3.32 18.06
CA SER A 153 -12.70 3.06 19.40
C SER A 153 -11.34 2.34 19.33
N PHE A 154 -10.58 2.37 20.40
CA PHE A 154 -9.35 1.56 20.49
C PHE A 154 -9.63 0.06 20.27
N ARG A 155 -10.79 -0.44 20.73
CA ARG A 155 -11.21 -1.82 20.48
C ARG A 155 -11.43 -2.09 18.99
N ASP A 156 -12.04 -1.14 18.27
CA ASP A 156 -12.21 -1.25 16.81
C ASP A 156 -10.85 -1.36 16.12
N VAL A 157 -9.88 -0.53 16.52
CA VAL A 157 -8.51 -0.56 15.96
C VAL A 157 -7.83 -1.91 16.18
N GLU A 158 -7.91 -2.47 17.38
CA GLU A 158 -7.33 -3.80 17.65
C GLU A 158 -8.04 -4.91 16.86
N THR A 159 -9.36 -4.83 16.69
CA THR A 159 -10.12 -5.77 15.85
C THR A 159 -9.70 -5.67 14.38
N ILE A 160 -9.48 -4.45 13.87
CA ILE A 160 -9.01 -4.21 12.51
C ILE A 160 -7.61 -4.80 12.31
N LYS A 161 -6.67 -4.55 13.24
CA LYS A 161 -5.33 -5.14 13.20
C LYS A 161 -5.38 -6.66 13.13
N ALA A 162 -6.12 -7.31 14.03
CA ALA A 162 -6.28 -8.75 14.04
C ALA A 162 -6.85 -9.28 12.71
N THR A 163 -7.87 -8.61 12.18
CA THR A 163 -8.49 -8.96 10.90
C THR A 163 -7.51 -8.85 9.73
N PHE A 164 -6.70 -7.79 9.69
CA PHE A 164 -5.72 -7.61 8.61
C PHE A 164 -4.60 -8.63 8.69
N ILE A 165 -4.12 -8.97 9.88
CA ILE A 165 -3.13 -10.02 10.10
C ILE A 165 -3.64 -11.35 9.54
N GLU A 166 -4.86 -11.75 9.88
CA GLU A 166 -5.46 -13.01 9.39
C GLU A 166 -5.67 -12.99 7.86
N LYS A 167 -6.10 -11.86 7.31
CA LYS A 167 -6.27 -11.72 5.85
C LYS A 167 -4.95 -11.81 5.11
N LEU A 168 -3.90 -11.14 5.58
CA LEU A 168 -2.57 -11.22 4.95
C LEU A 168 -2.01 -12.63 5.03
N LYS A 169 -2.13 -13.32 6.17
CA LYS A 169 -1.75 -14.74 6.28
C LYS A 169 -2.46 -15.57 5.22
N THR A 170 -3.76 -15.41 5.06
CA THR A 170 -4.54 -16.16 4.06
C THR A 170 -4.04 -15.87 2.64
N ILE A 171 -3.81 -14.59 2.31
CA ILE A 171 -3.36 -14.17 0.97
C ILE A 171 -1.98 -14.76 0.64
N TYR A 172 -1.06 -14.77 1.59
CA TYR A 172 0.31 -15.20 1.35
C TYR A 172 0.51 -16.71 1.53
N HIS A 173 -0.28 -17.40 2.36
CA HIS A 173 -0.28 -18.88 2.44
C HIS A 173 -0.78 -19.54 1.16
N THR A 174 -1.74 -18.93 0.46
CA THR A 174 -2.22 -19.47 -0.83
C THR A 174 -1.19 -19.33 -1.97
N ARG A 175 -0.08 -18.62 -1.76
CA ARG A 175 1.02 -18.46 -2.73
C ARG A 175 2.17 -19.46 -2.53
N ILE A 176 2.09 -20.38 -1.57
CA ILE A 176 3.05 -21.48 -1.47
C ILE A 176 2.75 -22.42 -2.65
N SER A 177 3.63 -22.39 -3.65
CA SER A 177 3.56 -23.33 -4.78
C SER A 177 3.71 -24.75 -4.24
N TYR A 178 2.73 -25.61 -4.50
CA TYR A 178 2.90 -27.04 -4.26
C TYR A 178 4.08 -27.54 -5.11
N PRO A 179 5.04 -28.26 -4.53
CA PRO A 179 6.12 -28.84 -5.31
C PRO A 179 5.51 -29.77 -6.37
N GLU A 180 5.92 -29.59 -7.62
CA GLU A 180 5.52 -30.48 -8.70
C GLU A 180 6.06 -31.88 -8.42
N LEU A 181 5.23 -32.89 -8.59
CA LEU A 181 5.67 -34.30 -8.56
C LEU A 181 6.69 -34.51 -9.69
N ASN A 182 7.93 -34.77 -9.34
CA ASN A 182 8.94 -35.23 -10.28
C ASN A 182 8.49 -36.54 -10.93
N LYS A 183 7.92 -36.47 -12.14
CA LYS A 183 7.50 -37.60 -12.94
C LYS A 183 8.66 -38.40 -13.57
N ASN A 184 9.92 -38.10 -13.20
CA ASN A 184 11.10 -38.82 -13.71
C ASN A 184 11.60 -39.86 -12.68
N GLY A 185 10.78 -40.88 -12.45
CA GLY A 185 11.11 -42.02 -11.65
C GLY A 185 10.57 -43.30 -12.26
N LYS A 186 10.91 -43.56 -13.55
CA LYS A 186 10.81 -44.89 -14.15
C LYS A 186 11.75 -44.95 -15.36
N ASN A 187 12.78 -45.68 -15.18
CA ASN A 187 13.41 -46.71 -16.02
C ASN A 187 14.93 -46.65 -15.87
N ASP A 188 15.44 -47.46 -14.98
CA ASP A 188 16.67 -48.23 -15.21
C ASP A 188 16.58 -49.53 -14.41
N ASN A 189 15.93 -50.48 -15.05
CA ASN A 189 16.04 -51.89 -14.76
C ASN A 189 16.15 -52.61 -16.10
N SER A 190 17.33 -52.94 -16.48
CA SER A 190 17.73 -54.05 -17.35
C SER A 190 19.15 -53.76 -17.83
N ASP A 191 20.15 -54.47 -17.37
CA ASP A 191 20.61 -55.73 -17.88
C ASP A 191 21.84 -56.21 -17.10
N GLU A 192 21.59 -57.06 -16.14
CA GLU A 192 22.56 -58.10 -15.82
C GLU A 192 22.50 -59.16 -16.91
N LYS A 193 23.54 -59.29 -17.70
CA LYS A 193 23.91 -60.58 -18.35
C LYS A 193 25.41 -60.71 -18.42
N ARG A 194 25.88 -61.69 -17.59
CA ARG A 194 26.75 -62.82 -17.92
C ARG A 194 27.79 -62.60 -19.03
N GLN A 195 29.02 -62.51 -18.69
CA GLN A 195 30.02 -63.58 -18.87
C GLN A 195 31.27 -63.22 -18.09
#